data_7be04b854c73b85e7a6a741efef3fca7
#
_entry.id   7be04b854c73b85e7a6a741efef3fca7
#
_cell.length_a   1.000
_cell.length_b   1.000
_cell.length_c   1.000
_cell.angle_alpha   90.00
_cell.angle_beta   90.00
_cell.angle_gamma   90.00
#
_symmetry.space_group_name_H-M   'P 1'
#
loop_
_entity.id
_entity.type
_entity.pdbx_description
1 polymer ?
#
loop_
_entity_poly.entity_id
_entity_poly.type
_entity_poly.pdbx_seq_one_letter_code
_entity_poly.pdbx_strand_id
1 'polypeptide(L)'
;NLSLSKTASTISGLAYMLNQNHLYWGATLPFSNVYLFIPLFFLAILKISRNENWWWPWGSLIGAYGLAAAETQIVFYTFVTGFLWALFLKYNTKSWKPILGYFSISAIGAILAKFWLLPVLNYLKFTTRGAALSFSDLAYDFMRIADPLRFFYPYIQLPQFTGWENLGIVPNYYIGALTFLLAIASIFLVRKNKMVAFWSGVVAFSLLVRIKWTGIFWVIHFLPGFDRFRGVFHWAFIGSFALALLAGFALDNLEKIKESRHFKRFISGLKIFALTNIIFVVIIFFIGFFRDKILNGIFKFFDAKVYQNTRQFPLEHYHGVITSEFNKFLDALSFSNYHFLISFLSVLIAILIFVLYQKNKIDFTNFKKIALVFVFLNLVLIWQGYYEFISQSKITNYPNTVSFIKNHYPQDYRYRFFRFYPPESYQEFGVFDVKDWTDYKLK
;
A
#
# COMPACT_ATOMS: atom_id res chain seq x y z
N ASN A 1 -23.20 4.31 5.58
CA ASN A 1 -23.93 3.16 5.05
C ASN A 1 -24.16 3.37 3.56
N LEU A 2 -23.34 2.72 2.72
CA LEU A 2 -23.46 2.75 1.26
C LEU A 2 -24.52 1.76 0.77
N SER A 3 -25.46 1.35 1.62
CA SER A 3 -26.49 0.33 1.36
C SER A 3 -25.91 -1.08 1.16
N LEU A 4 -24.70 -1.35 1.63
CA LEU A 4 -24.13 -2.68 1.63
C LEU A 4 -24.74 -3.53 2.76
N SER A 5 -24.90 -4.82 2.52
CA SER A 5 -25.30 -5.80 3.53
C SER A 5 -24.24 -5.86 4.66
N LYS A 6 -24.61 -6.37 5.83
CA LYS A 6 -23.70 -6.54 6.97
C LYS A 6 -22.46 -7.35 6.57
N THR A 7 -22.64 -8.48 5.88
CA THR A 7 -21.52 -9.32 5.43
C THR A 7 -20.59 -8.61 4.46
N ALA A 8 -21.14 -7.90 3.46
CA ALA A 8 -20.35 -7.14 2.50
C ALA A 8 -19.58 -6.00 3.17
N SER A 9 -20.22 -5.29 4.10
CA SER A 9 -19.58 -4.24 4.90
C SER A 9 -18.46 -4.79 5.77
N THR A 10 -18.66 -5.96 6.40
CA THR A 10 -17.63 -6.61 7.22
C THR A 10 -16.43 -7.04 6.36
N ILE A 11 -16.66 -7.67 5.22
CA ILE A 11 -15.58 -8.08 4.30
C ILE A 11 -14.81 -6.85 3.80
N SER A 12 -15.50 -5.78 3.39
CA SER A 12 -14.83 -4.53 3.00
C SER A 12 -14.04 -3.92 4.15
N GLY A 13 -14.59 -3.91 5.35
CA GLY A 13 -13.90 -3.42 6.55
C GLY A 13 -12.65 -4.22 6.87
N LEU A 14 -12.73 -5.55 6.90
CA LEU A 14 -11.57 -6.43 7.12
C LEU A 14 -10.51 -6.24 6.05
N ALA A 15 -10.91 -6.20 4.77
CA ALA A 15 -9.99 -5.98 3.66
C ALA A 15 -9.28 -4.63 3.75
N TYR A 16 -9.96 -3.59 4.21
CA TYR A 16 -9.37 -2.27 4.40
C TYR A 16 -8.48 -2.21 5.64
N MET A 17 -8.93 -2.75 6.77
CA MET A 17 -8.17 -2.70 8.03
C MET A 17 -6.91 -3.57 8.02
N LEU A 18 -6.96 -4.72 7.33
CA LEU A 18 -5.88 -5.71 7.29
C LEU A 18 -5.14 -5.72 5.95
N ASN A 19 -5.24 -4.64 5.15
CA ASN A 19 -4.47 -4.55 3.92
C ASN A 19 -2.98 -4.34 4.18
N GLN A 20 -2.15 -4.65 3.19
CA GLN A 20 -0.70 -4.60 3.33
C GLN A 20 -0.17 -3.21 3.69
N ASN A 21 -0.72 -2.14 3.12
CA ASN A 21 -0.25 -0.80 3.44
C ASN A 21 -0.45 -0.47 4.91
N HIS A 22 -1.62 -0.83 5.48
CA HIS A 22 -1.90 -0.60 6.90
C HIS A 22 -0.91 -1.35 7.79
N LEU A 23 -0.73 -2.63 7.53
CA LEU A 23 0.12 -3.44 8.38
C LEU A 23 1.59 -3.04 8.23
N TYR A 24 2.04 -2.69 7.03
CA TYR A 24 3.41 -2.23 6.82
C TYR A 24 3.69 -0.86 7.48
N TRP A 25 2.83 0.12 7.23
CA TRP A 25 3.02 1.48 7.74
C TRP A 25 2.41 1.69 9.12
N GLY A 26 1.59 0.75 9.60
CA GLY A 26 0.88 0.84 10.88
C GLY A 26 1.77 0.88 12.12
N ALA A 27 3.05 0.50 12.00
CA ALA A 27 4.05 0.70 13.05
C ALA A 27 4.36 2.18 13.31
N THR A 28 4.02 3.07 12.37
CA THR A 28 4.22 4.52 12.50
C THR A 28 2.88 5.23 12.72
N LEU A 29 2.74 5.94 13.82
CA LEU A 29 1.48 6.60 14.21
C LEU A 29 0.84 7.47 13.13
N PRO A 30 1.57 8.33 12.38
CA PRO A 30 0.95 9.17 11.36
C PRO A 30 0.25 8.36 10.26
N PHE A 31 0.83 7.24 9.86
CA PHE A 31 0.22 6.36 8.85
C PHE A 31 -0.94 5.54 9.41
N SER A 32 -0.88 5.07 10.66
CA SER A 32 -2.02 4.40 11.31
C SER A 32 -3.24 5.31 11.38
N ASN A 33 -3.03 6.60 11.68
CA ASN A 33 -4.09 7.60 11.77
C ASN A 33 -4.79 7.83 10.42
N VAL A 34 -4.10 7.67 9.30
CA VAL A 34 -4.68 7.75 7.95
C VAL A 34 -5.82 6.75 7.76
N TYR A 35 -5.66 5.52 8.26
CA TYR A 35 -6.67 4.46 8.09
C TYR A 35 -7.98 4.74 8.80
N LEU A 36 -7.93 5.49 9.88
CA LEU A 36 -9.12 5.98 10.55
C LEU A 36 -9.69 7.22 9.82
N PHE A 37 -8.81 8.11 9.40
CA PHE A 37 -9.19 9.38 8.78
C PHE A 37 -9.93 9.18 7.45
N ILE A 38 -9.37 8.39 6.51
CA ILE A 38 -9.93 8.24 5.16
C ILE A 38 -11.41 7.84 5.19
N PRO A 39 -11.83 6.72 5.79
CA PRO A 39 -13.23 6.31 5.74
C PRO A 39 -14.16 7.26 6.48
N LEU A 40 -13.71 7.83 7.59
CA LEU A 40 -14.53 8.76 8.38
C LEU A 40 -14.76 10.07 7.64
N PHE A 41 -13.76 10.59 6.92
CA PHE A 41 -13.89 11.81 6.14
C PHE A 41 -14.89 11.66 4.98
N PHE A 42 -14.79 10.57 4.21
CA PHE A 42 -15.76 10.26 3.16
C PHE A 42 -17.16 10.01 3.72
N LEU A 43 -17.25 9.36 4.88
CA LEU A 43 -18.51 9.10 5.56
C LEU A 43 -19.16 10.41 6.03
N ALA A 44 -18.40 11.34 6.59
CA ALA A 44 -18.93 12.65 7.04
C ALA A 44 -19.57 13.42 5.86
N ILE A 45 -18.89 13.51 4.72
CA ILE A 45 -19.42 14.15 3.52
C ILE A 45 -20.72 13.46 3.05
N LEU A 46 -20.73 12.12 3.04
CA LEU A 46 -21.92 11.34 2.65
C LEU A 46 -23.08 11.58 3.60
N LYS A 47 -22.86 11.60 4.90
CA LYS A 47 -23.89 11.80 5.93
C LYS A 47 -24.50 13.21 5.87
N ILE A 48 -23.64 14.23 5.72
CA ILE A 48 -24.11 15.60 5.50
C ILE A 48 -24.96 15.69 4.21
N SER A 49 -24.56 15.01 3.15
CA SER A 49 -25.31 14.98 1.90
C SER A 49 -26.72 14.37 2.05
N ARG A 50 -26.93 13.53 3.08
CA ARG A 50 -28.19 12.87 3.45
C ARG A 50 -29.02 13.65 4.48
N ASN A 51 -28.66 14.91 4.75
CA ASN A 51 -29.31 15.76 5.74
C ASN A 51 -29.13 15.31 7.20
N GLU A 52 -28.12 14.50 7.49
CA GLU A 52 -27.76 14.12 8.85
C GLU A 52 -26.89 15.23 9.49
N ASN A 53 -27.53 16.32 9.91
CA ASN A 53 -26.85 17.57 10.28
C ASN A 53 -25.91 17.44 11.49
N TRP A 54 -26.11 16.45 12.37
CA TRP A 54 -25.22 16.20 13.50
C TRP A 54 -23.79 15.75 13.06
N TRP A 55 -23.60 15.44 11.77
CA TRP A 55 -22.30 15.14 11.21
C TRP A 55 -21.43 16.37 10.89
N TRP A 56 -21.96 17.59 10.96
CA TRP A 56 -21.14 18.80 10.78
C TRP A 56 -20.04 18.94 11.85
N PRO A 57 -20.33 18.90 13.17
CA PRO A 57 -19.30 18.96 14.18
C PRO A 57 -18.35 17.75 14.12
N TRP A 58 -18.88 16.54 13.95
CA TRP A 58 -18.04 15.35 13.84
C TRP A 58 -17.13 15.37 12.62
N GLY A 59 -17.63 15.77 11.48
CA GLY A 59 -16.83 15.94 10.26
C GLY A 59 -15.72 16.96 10.44
N SER A 60 -15.98 18.05 11.15
CA SER A 60 -14.98 19.08 11.47
C SER A 60 -13.89 18.54 12.41
N LEU A 61 -14.25 17.77 13.43
CA LEU A 61 -13.29 17.08 14.31
C LEU A 61 -12.46 16.05 13.55
N ILE A 62 -13.09 15.29 12.64
CA ILE A 62 -12.39 14.34 11.76
C ILE A 62 -11.40 15.09 10.85
N GLY A 63 -11.79 16.22 10.26
CA GLY A 63 -10.92 17.07 9.47
C GLY A 63 -9.72 17.58 10.27
N ALA A 64 -9.95 18.06 11.49
CA ALA A 64 -8.90 18.49 12.41
C ALA A 64 -7.95 17.35 12.79
N TYR A 65 -8.49 16.18 13.10
CA TYR A 65 -7.72 14.97 13.40
C TYR A 65 -6.81 14.59 12.21
N GLY A 66 -7.34 14.57 10.99
CA GLY A 66 -6.53 14.26 9.80
C GLY A 66 -5.35 15.23 9.64
N LEU A 67 -5.62 16.54 9.80
CA LEU A 67 -4.60 17.59 9.64
C LEU A 67 -3.54 17.56 10.75
N ALA A 68 -3.90 17.19 11.98
CA ALA A 68 -3.00 17.26 13.13
C ALA A 68 -2.25 15.94 13.42
N ALA A 69 -2.83 14.80 13.06
CA ALA A 69 -2.35 13.49 13.54
C ALA A 69 -2.00 12.49 12.44
N ALA A 70 -2.47 12.70 11.19
CA ALA A 70 -2.25 11.78 10.10
C ALA A 70 -1.09 12.22 9.18
N GLU A 71 -0.62 11.32 8.33
CA GLU A 71 0.44 11.62 7.35
C GLU A 71 -0.06 12.66 6.34
N THR A 72 0.65 13.78 6.23
CA THR A 72 0.20 15.00 5.54
C THR A 72 -0.08 14.80 4.05
N GLN A 73 0.74 14.02 3.36
CA GLN A 73 0.58 13.80 1.92
C GLN A 73 -0.69 12.99 1.62
N ILE A 74 -0.96 11.94 2.41
CA ILE A 74 -2.16 11.13 2.24
C ILE A 74 -3.41 11.91 2.63
N VAL A 75 -3.30 12.76 3.65
CA VAL A 75 -4.36 13.69 4.04
C VAL A 75 -4.69 14.63 2.87
N PHE A 76 -3.69 15.22 2.24
CA PHE A 76 -3.88 16.06 1.06
C PHE A 76 -4.59 15.31 -0.08
N TYR A 77 -4.15 14.08 -0.41
CA TYR A 77 -4.81 13.26 -1.42
C TYR A 77 -6.25 12.87 -1.03
N THR A 78 -6.50 12.67 0.25
CA THR A 78 -7.84 12.42 0.77
C THR A 78 -8.74 13.65 0.60
N PHE A 79 -8.23 14.85 0.86
CA PHE A 79 -8.97 16.09 0.60
C PHE A 79 -9.28 16.25 -0.89
N VAL A 80 -8.31 16.04 -1.78
CA VAL A 80 -8.54 16.11 -3.23
C VAL A 80 -9.62 15.11 -3.66
N THR A 81 -9.52 13.86 -3.23
CA THR A 81 -10.50 12.83 -3.56
C THR A 81 -11.85 13.10 -2.89
N GLY A 82 -11.85 13.67 -1.67
CA GLY A 82 -13.04 14.11 -0.94
C GLY A 82 -13.80 15.22 -1.66
N PHE A 83 -13.09 16.14 -2.28
CA PHE A 83 -13.70 17.16 -3.14
C PHE A 83 -14.40 16.53 -4.37
N LEU A 84 -13.69 15.60 -5.05
CA LEU A 84 -14.28 14.86 -6.18
C LEU A 84 -15.50 14.02 -5.73
N TRP A 85 -15.45 13.46 -4.52
CA TRP A 85 -16.59 12.76 -3.90
C TRP A 85 -17.76 13.69 -3.64
N ALA A 86 -17.50 14.87 -3.10
CA ALA A 86 -18.55 15.88 -2.88
C ALA A 86 -19.18 16.34 -4.19
N LEU A 87 -18.39 16.54 -5.24
CA LEU A 87 -18.90 16.85 -6.59
C LEU A 87 -19.77 15.72 -7.15
N PHE A 88 -19.31 14.48 -7.02
CA PHE A 88 -20.07 13.30 -7.43
C PHE A 88 -21.42 13.19 -6.70
N LEU A 89 -21.40 13.41 -5.38
CA LEU A 89 -22.64 13.41 -4.57
C LEU A 89 -23.57 14.56 -4.98
N LYS A 90 -23.03 15.76 -5.20
CA LYS A 90 -23.80 16.90 -5.71
C LYS A 90 -24.50 16.59 -7.03
N TYR A 91 -23.78 15.98 -7.95
CA TYR A 91 -24.34 15.58 -9.24
C TYR A 91 -25.49 14.56 -9.10
N ASN A 92 -25.34 13.59 -8.18
CA ASN A 92 -26.36 12.56 -7.97
C ASN A 92 -27.55 13.02 -7.13
N THR A 93 -27.34 13.86 -6.13
CA THR A 93 -28.40 14.36 -5.22
C THR A 93 -29.04 15.65 -5.71
N LYS A 94 -28.44 16.30 -6.72
CA LYS A 94 -28.82 17.64 -7.21
C LYS A 94 -28.81 18.72 -6.10
N SER A 95 -28.07 18.51 -5.01
CA SER A 95 -27.99 19.37 -3.84
C SER A 95 -26.55 19.92 -3.69
N TRP A 96 -26.41 21.16 -3.25
CA TRP A 96 -25.12 21.76 -2.92
C TRP A 96 -24.56 21.33 -1.55
N LYS A 97 -25.38 20.67 -0.72
CA LYS A 97 -24.98 20.24 0.63
C LYS A 97 -23.68 19.44 0.69
N PRO A 98 -23.38 18.47 -0.21
CA PRO A 98 -22.11 17.74 -0.17
C PRO A 98 -20.91 18.68 -0.33
N ILE A 99 -20.99 19.67 -1.23
CA ILE A 99 -19.91 20.63 -1.46
C ILE A 99 -19.76 21.58 -0.27
N LEU A 100 -20.87 22.14 0.21
CA LEU A 100 -20.87 22.97 1.41
C LEU A 100 -20.33 22.18 2.61
N GLY A 101 -20.76 20.91 2.75
CA GLY A 101 -20.26 20.00 3.77
C GLY A 101 -18.75 19.82 3.70
N TYR A 102 -18.23 19.49 2.52
CA TYR A 102 -16.82 19.34 2.31
C TYR A 102 -16.02 20.59 2.71
N PHE A 103 -16.38 21.77 2.19
CA PHE A 103 -15.67 23.00 2.51
C PHE A 103 -15.78 23.40 3.96
N SER A 104 -16.96 23.26 4.57
CA SER A 104 -17.16 23.64 5.98
C SER A 104 -16.38 22.72 6.93
N ILE A 105 -16.46 21.39 6.76
CA ILE A 105 -15.71 20.47 7.63
C ILE A 105 -14.21 20.60 7.43
N SER A 106 -13.75 20.94 6.24
CA SER A 106 -12.34 21.18 5.94
C SER A 106 -11.85 22.50 6.55
N ALA A 107 -12.61 23.60 6.39
CA ALA A 107 -12.24 24.91 6.93
C ALA A 107 -12.30 24.93 8.46
N ILE A 108 -13.39 24.44 9.06
CA ILE A 108 -13.51 24.36 10.53
C ILE A 108 -12.46 23.38 11.08
N GLY A 109 -12.20 22.26 10.42
CA GLY A 109 -11.13 21.32 10.75
C GLY A 109 -9.76 22.01 10.78
N ALA A 110 -9.46 22.82 9.76
CA ALA A 110 -8.21 23.59 9.72
C ALA A 110 -8.11 24.64 10.85
N ILE A 111 -9.22 25.31 11.16
CA ILE A 111 -9.28 26.27 12.30
C ILE A 111 -9.02 25.52 13.62
N LEU A 112 -9.63 24.38 13.83
CA LEU A 112 -9.43 23.57 15.04
C LEU A 112 -7.98 23.03 15.13
N ALA A 113 -7.37 22.67 14.00
CA ALA A 113 -6.00 22.19 13.92
C ALA A 113 -4.94 23.32 13.84
N LYS A 114 -5.33 24.60 13.95
CA LYS A 114 -4.40 25.74 13.76
C LYS A 114 -3.17 25.71 14.68
N PHE A 115 -3.31 25.17 15.88
CA PHE A 115 -2.21 25.03 16.85
C PHE A 115 -1.06 24.16 16.32
N TRP A 116 -1.37 23.22 15.42
CA TRP A 116 -0.42 22.36 14.73
C TRP A 116 -0.03 22.95 13.35
N LEU A 117 -1.04 23.36 12.56
CA LEU A 117 -0.82 23.83 11.19
C LEU A 117 0.05 25.08 11.12
N LEU A 118 -0.16 26.08 11.97
CA LEU A 118 0.60 27.34 11.90
C LEU A 118 2.10 27.12 12.16
N PRO A 119 2.53 26.39 13.22
CA PRO A 119 3.95 26.05 13.40
C PRO A 119 4.52 25.27 12.20
N VAL A 120 3.79 24.27 11.66
CA VAL A 120 4.24 23.46 10.52
C VAL A 120 4.42 24.33 9.28
N LEU A 121 3.47 25.19 8.95
CA LEU A 121 3.56 26.10 7.79
C LEU A 121 4.72 27.10 7.95
N ASN A 122 4.96 27.62 9.14
CA ASN A 122 6.11 28.47 9.42
C ASN A 122 7.45 27.72 9.29
N TYR A 123 7.47 26.45 9.68
CA TYR A 123 8.67 25.63 9.60
C TYR A 123 8.98 25.15 8.17
N LEU A 124 7.96 25.01 7.32
CA LEU A 124 8.13 24.54 5.94
C LEU A 124 9.17 25.34 5.16
N LYS A 125 9.21 26.66 5.34
CA LYS A 125 10.19 27.56 4.65
C LYS A 125 11.66 27.23 4.98
N PHE A 126 11.92 26.53 6.10
CA PHE A 126 13.25 26.08 6.50
C PHE A 126 13.57 24.65 6.07
N THR A 127 12.68 24.00 5.35
CA THR A 127 12.84 22.62 4.88
C THR A 127 13.07 22.59 3.37
N THR A 128 13.59 21.46 2.89
CA THR A 128 13.70 21.22 1.43
C THR A 128 12.34 21.23 0.72
N ARG A 129 11.24 21.15 1.43
CA ARG A 129 9.86 21.21 0.90
C ARG A 129 9.29 22.64 0.89
N GLY A 130 10.02 23.62 1.39
CA GLY A 130 9.66 25.03 1.32
C GLY A 130 9.66 25.58 -0.11
N ALA A 131 10.51 25.01 -0.99
CA ALA A 131 10.48 25.22 -2.43
C ALA A 131 9.76 24.08 -3.16
N ALA A 132 9.30 24.29 -4.38
CA ALA A 132 8.81 23.21 -5.24
C ALA A 132 9.93 22.20 -5.47
N LEU A 133 9.61 20.91 -5.36
CA LEU A 133 10.54 19.82 -5.64
C LEU A 133 10.65 19.63 -7.15
N SER A 134 11.84 19.28 -7.62
CA SER A 134 12.01 18.91 -9.01
C SER A 134 11.23 17.63 -9.35
N PHE A 135 10.90 17.46 -10.62
CA PHE A 135 10.22 16.24 -11.05
C PHE A 135 11.03 14.98 -10.73
N SER A 136 12.36 15.02 -10.87
CA SER A 136 13.24 13.90 -10.52
C SER A 136 13.19 13.54 -9.04
N ASP A 137 13.05 14.53 -8.15
CA ASP A 137 12.94 14.30 -6.70
C ASP A 137 11.62 13.66 -6.29
N LEU A 138 10.58 13.84 -7.11
CA LEU A 138 9.23 13.36 -6.85
C LEU A 138 8.98 11.97 -7.46
N ALA A 139 9.68 11.66 -8.54
CA ALA A 139 9.34 10.59 -9.49
C ALA A 139 10.08 9.26 -9.22
N TYR A 140 10.46 8.95 -7.98
CA TYR A 140 11.30 7.79 -7.68
C TYR A 140 10.52 6.48 -7.41
N ASP A 141 9.21 6.53 -7.07
CA ASP A 141 8.43 5.36 -6.64
C ASP A 141 7.36 4.92 -7.66
N PHE A 142 7.69 4.97 -8.93
CA PHE A 142 6.78 4.45 -9.94
C PHE A 142 6.64 2.93 -9.87
N MET A 143 5.43 2.47 -10.22
CA MET A 143 5.14 1.05 -10.33
C MET A 143 5.97 0.42 -11.46
N ARG A 144 6.64 -0.69 -11.16
CA ARG A 144 7.38 -1.51 -12.13
C ARG A 144 6.46 -2.51 -12.79
N ILE A 145 6.89 -3.08 -13.92
CA ILE A 145 6.13 -4.10 -14.66
C ILE A 145 5.78 -5.31 -13.78
N ALA A 146 6.64 -5.67 -12.83
CA ALA A 146 6.43 -6.82 -11.96
C ALA A 146 5.64 -6.51 -10.67
N ASP A 147 5.44 -5.24 -10.31
CA ASP A 147 4.69 -4.86 -9.11
C ASP A 147 3.21 -5.33 -9.09
N PRO A 148 2.51 -5.51 -10.23
CA PRO A 148 1.19 -6.13 -10.24
C PRO A 148 1.14 -7.53 -9.63
N LEU A 149 2.26 -8.29 -9.62
CA LEU A 149 2.33 -9.58 -8.93
C LEU A 149 2.07 -9.43 -7.43
N ARG A 150 2.41 -8.31 -6.83
CA ARG A 150 2.19 -8.01 -5.41
C ARG A 150 0.72 -7.85 -5.03
N PHE A 151 -0.18 -7.72 -5.99
CA PHE A 151 -1.63 -7.76 -5.72
C PHE A 151 -2.08 -9.15 -5.23
N PHE A 152 -1.29 -10.18 -5.53
CA PHE A 152 -1.54 -11.56 -5.13
C PHE A 152 -0.45 -12.11 -4.21
N TYR A 153 0.78 -11.63 -4.35
CA TYR A 153 1.98 -12.08 -3.65
C TYR A 153 2.65 -10.91 -2.93
N PRO A 154 2.12 -10.46 -1.78
CA PRO A 154 2.54 -9.22 -1.15
C PRO A 154 4.01 -9.17 -0.73
N TYR A 155 4.63 -10.32 -0.47
CA TYR A 155 6.01 -10.43 -0.01
C TYR A 155 7.04 -10.72 -1.12
N ILE A 156 6.63 -10.72 -2.39
CA ILE A 156 7.63 -10.87 -3.45
C ILE A 156 8.61 -9.71 -3.39
N GLN A 157 9.86 -10.04 -3.07
CA GLN A 157 11.00 -9.16 -3.24
C GLN A 157 11.53 -9.37 -4.67
N LEU A 158 11.33 -8.37 -5.50
CA LEU A 158 11.89 -8.39 -6.85
C LEU A 158 13.31 -7.86 -6.79
N PRO A 159 14.26 -8.44 -7.56
CA PRO A 159 15.65 -7.99 -7.60
C PRO A 159 15.73 -6.49 -7.84
N GLN A 160 16.55 -5.81 -7.04
CA GLN A 160 16.73 -4.37 -7.11
C GLN A 160 18.15 -4.09 -7.56
N PHE A 161 18.30 -3.62 -8.78
CA PHE A 161 19.62 -3.35 -9.39
C PHE A 161 20.13 -1.93 -9.15
N THR A 162 19.38 -1.08 -8.45
CA THR A 162 19.75 0.31 -8.18
C THR A 162 19.68 0.62 -6.67
N GLY A 163 20.76 1.18 -6.12
CA GLY A 163 21.03 1.27 -4.69
C GLY A 163 20.07 2.06 -3.79
N TRP A 164 19.15 2.86 -4.35
CA TRP A 164 18.15 3.63 -3.58
C TRP A 164 16.81 2.90 -3.40
N GLU A 165 16.63 1.80 -4.11
CA GLU A 165 15.40 1.01 -4.09
C GLU A 165 15.36 -0.01 -2.95
N ASN A 166 16.37 0.00 -2.08
CA ASN A 166 16.53 -0.90 -0.91
C ASN A 166 15.54 -0.67 0.23
N LEU A 167 14.66 0.31 0.13
CA LEU A 167 13.49 0.39 0.99
C LEU A 167 12.47 -0.68 0.55
N GLY A 168 12.85 -1.92 0.69
CA GLY A 168 12.32 -3.20 0.21
C GLY A 168 10.82 -3.41 0.19
N ILE A 169 9.99 -2.43 0.48
CA ILE A 169 8.54 -2.58 0.54
C ILE A 169 7.89 -1.34 -0.02
N VAL A 170 7.60 -1.42 -1.30
CA VAL A 170 6.72 -0.45 -1.95
C VAL A 170 5.29 -0.74 -1.50
N PRO A 171 4.55 0.23 -0.97
CA PRO A 171 3.13 0.07 -0.67
C PRO A 171 2.40 -0.50 -1.88
N ASN A 172 1.66 -1.54 -1.68
CA ASN A 172 0.93 -2.21 -2.73
C ASN A 172 -0.56 -2.33 -2.38
N TYR A 173 -1.33 -2.87 -3.31
CA TYR A 173 -2.79 -2.95 -3.20
C TYR A 173 -3.28 -4.30 -2.69
N TYR A 174 -2.48 -5.08 -1.96
CA TYR A 174 -2.94 -6.36 -1.44
C TYR A 174 -4.01 -6.15 -0.36
N ILE A 175 -5.20 -6.60 -0.66
CA ILE A 175 -6.40 -6.55 0.19
C ILE A 175 -6.98 -7.95 0.44
N GLY A 176 -6.20 -9.00 0.17
CA GLY A 176 -6.62 -10.39 0.16
C GLY A 176 -7.03 -10.87 -1.23
N ALA A 177 -6.67 -12.12 -1.57
CA ALA A 177 -6.87 -12.67 -2.90
C ALA A 177 -8.35 -12.67 -3.34
N LEU A 178 -9.26 -13.20 -2.52
CA LEU A 178 -10.70 -13.23 -2.84
C LEU A 178 -11.31 -11.83 -2.92
N THR A 179 -10.90 -10.94 -2.02
CA THR A 179 -11.38 -9.55 -1.99
C THR A 179 -10.97 -8.81 -3.25
N PHE A 180 -9.73 -9.02 -3.71
CA PHE A 180 -9.24 -8.44 -4.95
C PHE A 180 -10.00 -8.97 -6.18
N LEU A 181 -10.27 -10.28 -6.24
CA LEU A 181 -11.09 -10.86 -7.32
C LEU A 181 -12.54 -10.34 -7.29
N LEU A 182 -13.13 -10.14 -6.11
CA LEU A 182 -14.43 -9.47 -5.99
C LEU A 182 -14.37 -8.03 -6.48
N ALA A 183 -13.32 -7.27 -6.12
CA ALA A 183 -13.15 -5.90 -6.61
C ALA A 183 -13.05 -5.86 -8.15
N ILE A 184 -12.33 -6.79 -8.77
CA ILE A 184 -12.31 -6.93 -10.24
C ILE A 184 -13.71 -7.26 -10.77
N ALA A 185 -14.44 -8.18 -10.12
CA ALA A 185 -15.80 -8.53 -10.55
C ALA A 185 -16.77 -7.35 -10.50
N SER A 186 -16.50 -6.31 -9.68
CA SER A 186 -17.33 -5.10 -9.64
C SER A 186 -17.40 -4.34 -10.98
N ILE A 187 -16.43 -4.59 -11.90
CA ILE A 187 -16.40 -3.96 -13.24
C ILE A 187 -17.70 -4.21 -14.03
N PHE A 188 -18.36 -5.35 -13.79
CA PHE A 188 -19.65 -5.67 -14.41
C PHE A 188 -20.80 -4.78 -13.93
N LEU A 189 -20.60 -4.04 -12.86
CA LEU A 189 -21.56 -3.11 -12.28
C LEU A 189 -21.31 -1.65 -12.67
N VAL A 190 -20.16 -1.31 -13.25
CA VAL A 190 -19.73 0.07 -13.51
C VAL A 190 -20.76 0.86 -14.30
N ARG A 191 -21.36 0.27 -15.34
CA ARG A 191 -22.36 0.92 -16.16
C ARG A 191 -23.74 1.05 -15.48
N LYS A 192 -24.02 0.22 -14.46
CA LYS A 192 -25.32 0.14 -13.78
C LYS A 192 -25.34 0.82 -12.42
N ASN A 193 -24.17 1.04 -11.82
CA ASN A 193 -24.05 1.61 -10.49
C ASN A 193 -23.01 2.76 -10.49
N LYS A 194 -23.50 3.98 -10.35
CA LYS A 194 -22.69 5.19 -10.35
C LYS A 194 -21.67 5.21 -9.22
N MET A 195 -21.96 4.63 -8.05
CA MET A 195 -21.02 4.50 -6.92
C MET A 195 -19.85 3.60 -7.31
N VAL A 196 -20.15 2.47 -7.93
CA VAL A 196 -19.11 1.56 -8.45
C VAL A 196 -18.26 2.26 -9.51
N ALA A 197 -18.90 3.02 -10.42
CA ALA A 197 -18.19 3.78 -11.43
C ALA A 197 -17.21 4.80 -10.83
N PHE A 198 -17.66 5.56 -9.82
CA PHE A 198 -16.82 6.54 -9.12
C PHE A 198 -15.60 5.87 -8.47
N TRP A 199 -15.82 4.84 -7.63
CA TRP A 199 -14.73 4.17 -6.92
C TRP A 199 -13.81 3.39 -7.87
N SER A 200 -14.32 2.86 -8.98
CA SER A 200 -13.49 2.28 -10.05
C SER A 200 -12.60 3.34 -10.70
N GLY A 201 -13.11 4.55 -10.91
CA GLY A 201 -12.33 5.69 -11.37
C GLY A 201 -11.20 6.07 -10.39
N VAL A 202 -11.49 6.06 -9.09
CA VAL A 202 -10.48 6.30 -8.04
C VAL A 202 -9.39 5.23 -8.07
N VAL A 203 -9.76 3.94 -8.19
CA VAL A 203 -8.77 2.85 -8.33
C VAL A 203 -7.94 3.04 -9.60
N ALA A 204 -8.59 3.26 -10.75
CA ALA A 204 -7.89 3.45 -12.02
C ALA A 204 -6.92 4.63 -11.93
N PHE A 205 -7.34 5.77 -11.39
CA PHE A 205 -6.47 6.94 -11.20
C PHE A 205 -5.29 6.61 -10.28
N SER A 206 -5.53 5.96 -9.12
CA SER A 206 -4.49 5.63 -8.16
C SER A 206 -3.45 4.63 -8.72
N LEU A 207 -3.85 3.79 -9.66
CA LEU A 207 -2.94 2.88 -10.38
C LEU A 207 -2.18 3.63 -11.49
N LEU A 208 -2.91 4.37 -12.32
CA LEU A 208 -2.34 5.04 -13.49
C LEU A 208 -1.34 6.13 -13.13
N VAL A 209 -1.56 6.89 -12.05
CA VAL A 209 -0.62 7.91 -11.59
C VAL A 209 0.73 7.31 -11.18
N ARG A 210 0.76 6.05 -10.79
CA ARG A 210 1.97 5.30 -10.41
C ARG A 210 2.71 4.70 -11.61
N ILE A 211 2.12 4.70 -12.79
CA ILE A 211 2.74 4.20 -14.01
C ILE A 211 3.40 5.37 -14.73
N LYS A 212 4.74 5.40 -14.78
CA LYS A 212 5.53 6.49 -15.34
C LYS A 212 5.08 6.90 -16.75
N TRP A 213 4.76 5.92 -17.58
CA TRP A 213 4.46 6.12 -19.01
C TRP A 213 3.08 6.69 -19.30
N THR A 214 2.17 6.72 -18.32
CA THR A 214 0.84 7.31 -18.52
C THR A 214 0.88 8.83 -18.64
N GLY A 215 1.95 9.47 -18.20
CA GLY A 215 2.07 10.93 -18.18
C GLY A 215 1.17 11.63 -17.15
N ILE A 216 0.30 10.89 -16.44
CA ILE A 216 -0.67 11.50 -15.48
C ILE A 216 0.07 12.22 -14.37
N PHE A 217 1.14 11.63 -13.83
CA PHE A 217 1.93 12.26 -12.79
C PHE A 217 2.53 13.61 -13.26
N TRP A 218 2.96 13.70 -14.52
CA TRP A 218 3.44 14.95 -15.12
C TRP A 218 2.37 16.05 -15.08
N VAL A 219 1.14 15.70 -15.42
CA VAL A 219 0.03 16.66 -15.45
C VAL A 219 -0.32 17.13 -14.05
N ILE A 220 -0.46 16.21 -13.09
CA ILE A 220 -0.85 16.58 -11.72
C ILE A 220 0.27 17.32 -10.97
N HIS A 221 1.53 17.10 -11.32
CA HIS A 221 2.67 17.81 -10.73
C HIS A 221 2.53 19.34 -10.82
N PHE A 222 1.94 19.84 -11.90
CA PHE A 222 1.70 21.28 -12.08
C PHE A 222 0.50 21.82 -11.30
N LEU A 223 -0.29 20.94 -10.67
CA LEU A 223 -1.39 21.38 -9.84
C LEU A 223 -0.89 21.86 -8.46
N PRO A 224 -1.50 22.91 -7.88
CA PRO A 224 -1.06 23.45 -6.61
C PRO A 224 -0.96 22.40 -5.51
N GLY A 225 0.19 22.35 -4.85
CA GLY A 225 0.46 21.44 -3.72
C GLY A 225 1.02 20.07 -4.09
N PHE A 226 0.85 19.60 -5.34
CA PHE A 226 1.40 18.31 -5.76
C PHE A 226 2.92 18.34 -5.92
N ASP A 227 3.49 19.49 -6.18
CA ASP A 227 4.93 19.77 -6.28
C ASP A 227 5.66 19.73 -4.92
N ARG A 228 4.94 19.53 -3.81
CA ARG A 228 5.48 19.53 -2.44
C ARG A 228 5.67 18.13 -1.86
N PHE A 229 5.13 17.10 -2.49
CA PHE A 229 5.07 15.76 -1.95
C PHE A 229 5.85 14.75 -2.77
N ARG A 230 6.67 13.93 -2.10
CA ARG A 230 7.45 12.86 -2.71
C ARG A 230 6.66 11.56 -2.77
N GLY A 231 6.96 10.77 -3.81
CA GLY A 231 6.47 9.39 -3.91
C GLY A 231 4.99 9.28 -4.32
N VAL A 232 4.77 8.74 -5.49
CA VAL A 232 3.42 8.49 -6.04
C VAL A 232 2.72 7.31 -5.36
N PHE A 233 3.44 6.52 -4.58
CA PHE A 233 2.92 5.32 -3.92
C PHE A 233 1.81 5.61 -2.88
N HIS A 234 1.80 6.81 -2.30
CA HIS A 234 0.78 7.21 -1.31
C HIS A 234 -0.65 7.16 -1.84
N TRP A 235 -0.84 7.20 -3.16
CA TRP A 235 -2.15 6.97 -3.77
C TRP A 235 -2.68 5.55 -3.52
N ALA A 236 -1.81 4.58 -3.20
CA ALA A 236 -2.23 3.23 -2.86
C ALA A 236 -3.13 3.16 -1.62
N PHE A 237 -3.03 4.11 -0.68
CA PHE A 237 -3.89 4.15 0.50
C PHE A 237 -5.35 4.39 0.13
N ILE A 238 -5.61 5.37 -0.73
CA ILE A 238 -6.96 5.67 -1.22
C ILE A 238 -7.43 4.59 -2.19
N GLY A 239 -6.53 4.09 -3.05
CA GLY A 239 -6.82 2.98 -3.95
C GLY A 239 -7.22 1.70 -3.22
N SER A 240 -6.56 1.34 -2.12
CA SER A 240 -6.91 0.19 -1.29
C SER A 240 -8.27 0.34 -0.62
N PHE A 241 -8.60 1.55 -0.14
CA PHE A 241 -9.94 1.86 0.37
C PHE A 241 -11.02 1.67 -0.70
N ALA A 242 -10.77 2.22 -1.90
CA ALA A 242 -11.70 2.08 -3.03
C ALA A 242 -11.86 0.61 -3.47
N LEU A 243 -10.77 -0.17 -3.53
CA LEU A 243 -10.81 -1.60 -3.85
C LEU A 243 -11.64 -2.39 -2.81
N ALA A 244 -11.47 -2.09 -1.52
CA ALA A 244 -12.24 -2.73 -0.46
C ALA A 244 -13.75 -2.43 -0.59
N LEU A 245 -14.12 -1.19 -0.91
CA LEU A 245 -15.52 -0.83 -1.19
C LEU A 245 -16.07 -1.56 -2.41
N LEU A 246 -15.30 -1.63 -3.50
CA LEU A 246 -15.70 -2.32 -4.73
C LEU A 246 -15.94 -3.80 -4.49
N ALA A 247 -15.12 -4.45 -3.65
CA ALA A 247 -15.33 -5.84 -3.26
C ALA A 247 -16.67 -6.05 -2.54
N GLY A 248 -17.03 -5.13 -1.64
CA GLY A 248 -18.34 -5.16 -0.99
C GLY A 248 -19.52 -4.98 -1.96
N PHE A 249 -19.42 -4.02 -2.88
CA PHE A 249 -20.43 -3.85 -3.92
C PHE A 249 -20.57 -5.08 -4.82
N ALA A 250 -19.44 -5.71 -5.20
CA ALA A 250 -19.47 -6.92 -5.99
C ALA A 250 -20.12 -8.07 -5.24
N LEU A 251 -19.79 -8.25 -3.95
CA LEU A 251 -20.37 -9.31 -3.13
C LEU A 251 -21.90 -9.17 -3.03
N ASP A 252 -22.40 -7.97 -2.73
CA ASP A 252 -23.85 -7.75 -2.60
C ASP A 252 -24.62 -7.91 -3.91
N ASN A 253 -23.94 -7.77 -5.03
CA ASN A 253 -24.56 -7.91 -6.35
C ASN A 253 -24.08 -9.16 -7.11
N LEU A 254 -23.48 -10.13 -6.40
CA LEU A 254 -22.83 -11.27 -7.05
C LEU A 254 -23.81 -12.16 -7.82
N GLU A 255 -25.06 -12.30 -7.35
CA GLU A 255 -26.13 -13.00 -8.08
C GLU A 255 -26.42 -12.31 -9.42
N LYS A 256 -26.59 -10.98 -9.42
CA LYS A 256 -26.78 -10.20 -10.66
C LYS A 256 -25.57 -10.28 -11.59
N ILE A 257 -24.37 -10.33 -11.02
CA ILE A 257 -23.13 -10.51 -11.78
C ILE A 257 -23.12 -11.90 -12.41
N LYS A 258 -23.51 -12.96 -11.67
CA LYS A 258 -23.55 -14.34 -12.11
C LYS A 258 -24.51 -14.54 -13.31
N GLU A 259 -25.62 -13.85 -13.34
CA GLU A 259 -26.56 -13.86 -14.46
C GLU A 259 -26.02 -13.16 -15.73
N SER A 260 -24.96 -12.37 -15.57
CA SER A 260 -24.35 -11.64 -16.67
C SER A 260 -23.70 -12.58 -17.68
N ARG A 261 -23.92 -12.32 -18.99
CA ARG A 261 -23.27 -13.01 -20.09
C ARG A 261 -21.73 -13.06 -19.96
N HIS A 262 -21.15 -12.05 -19.30
CA HIS A 262 -19.71 -11.92 -19.15
C HIS A 262 -19.13 -12.69 -17.97
N PHE A 263 -19.97 -13.14 -17.03
CA PHE A 263 -19.49 -13.84 -15.84
C PHE A 263 -18.82 -15.19 -16.18
N LYS A 264 -19.37 -15.93 -17.14
CA LYS A 264 -18.74 -17.17 -17.61
C LYS A 264 -17.33 -16.92 -18.18
N ARG A 265 -17.14 -15.81 -18.93
CA ARG A 265 -15.84 -15.41 -19.46
C ARG A 265 -14.88 -15.00 -18.35
N PHE A 266 -15.38 -14.28 -17.34
CA PHE A 266 -14.59 -13.94 -16.15
C PHE A 266 -14.07 -15.20 -15.44
N ILE A 267 -14.93 -16.18 -15.19
CA ILE A 267 -14.51 -17.46 -14.58
C ILE A 267 -13.52 -18.22 -15.47
N SER A 268 -13.70 -18.21 -16.79
CA SER A 268 -12.72 -18.79 -17.70
C SER A 268 -11.37 -18.08 -17.61
N GLY A 269 -11.37 -16.75 -17.52
CA GLY A 269 -10.16 -15.97 -17.26
C GLY A 269 -9.49 -16.33 -15.93
N LEU A 270 -10.29 -16.52 -14.84
CA LEU A 270 -9.75 -16.97 -13.55
C LEU A 270 -9.12 -18.35 -13.62
N LYS A 271 -9.69 -19.29 -14.40
CA LYS A 271 -9.09 -20.62 -14.60
C LYS A 271 -7.77 -20.54 -15.36
N ILE A 272 -7.71 -19.69 -16.40
CA ILE A 272 -6.45 -19.43 -17.14
C ILE A 272 -5.44 -18.82 -16.16
N PHE A 273 -5.84 -17.85 -15.35
CA PHE A 273 -4.99 -17.23 -14.33
C PHE A 273 -4.50 -18.26 -13.30
N ALA A 274 -5.33 -19.19 -12.84
CA ALA A 274 -4.89 -20.30 -11.99
C ALA A 274 -3.83 -21.17 -12.68
N LEU A 275 -4.07 -21.54 -13.95
CA LEU A 275 -3.12 -22.32 -14.72
C LEU A 275 -1.79 -21.58 -14.92
N THR A 276 -1.83 -20.30 -15.25
CA THR A 276 -0.59 -19.49 -15.40
C THR A 276 0.18 -19.38 -14.08
N ASN A 277 -0.52 -19.29 -12.93
CA ASN A 277 0.15 -19.33 -11.62
C ASN A 277 0.83 -20.68 -11.35
N ILE A 278 0.19 -21.79 -11.70
CA ILE A 278 0.80 -23.12 -11.56
C ILE A 278 2.03 -23.24 -12.49
N ILE A 279 1.91 -22.82 -13.73
CA ILE A 279 3.03 -22.82 -14.69
C ILE A 279 4.17 -21.94 -14.17
N PHE A 280 3.87 -20.75 -13.65
CA PHE A 280 4.86 -19.86 -13.06
C PHE A 280 5.65 -20.54 -11.94
N VAL A 281 4.98 -21.24 -11.03
CA VAL A 281 5.63 -21.99 -9.95
C VAL A 281 6.51 -23.12 -10.50
N VAL A 282 6.04 -23.83 -11.51
CA VAL A 282 6.83 -24.88 -12.19
C VAL A 282 8.09 -24.28 -12.83
N ILE A 283 7.98 -23.13 -13.48
CA ILE A 283 9.13 -22.40 -14.05
C ILE A 283 10.14 -22.03 -12.96
N ILE A 284 9.67 -21.46 -11.84
CA ILE A 284 10.55 -21.09 -10.73
C ILE A 284 11.27 -22.33 -10.15
N PHE A 285 10.56 -23.45 -10.03
CA PHE A 285 11.17 -24.71 -9.61
C PHE A 285 12.32 -25.12 -10.57
N PHE A 286 12.10 -25.06 -11.88
CA PHE A 286 13.16 -25.35 -12.86
C PHE A 286 14.31 -24.33 -12.83
N ILE A 287 14.03 -23.05 -12.61
CA ILE A 287 15.07 -22.03 -12.43
C ILE A 287 15.93 -22.38 -11.21
N GLY A 288 15.31 -22.80 -10.10
CA GLY A 288 16.03 -23.25 -8.91
C GLY A 288 16.87 -24.51 -9.17
N PHE A 289 16.31 -25.47 -9.90
CA PHE A 289 17.00 -26.71 -10.27
C PHE A 289 18.24 -26.45 -11.17
N PHE A 290 18.14 -25.52 -12.12
CA PHE A 290 19.25 -25.14 -13.00
C PHE A 290 20.02 -23.90 -12.50
N ARG A 291 19.95 -23.57 -11.21
CA ARG A 291 20.47 -22.36 -10.60
C ARG A 291 21.89 -22.01 -11.05
N ASP A 292 22.84 -22.93 -10.88
CA ASP A 292 24.25 -22.64 -11.15
C ASP A 292 24.52 -22.45 -12.65
N LYS A 293 23.81 -23.19 -13.51
CA LYS A 293 23.92 -23.01 -14.95
C LYS A 293 23.39 -21.64 -15.39
N ILE A 294 22.30 -21.19 -14.78
CA ILE A 294 21.70 -19.87 -15.06
C ILE A 294 22.58 -18.76 -14.55
N LEU A 295 23.10 -18.86 -13.31
CA LEU A 295 24.03 -17.89 -12.74
C LEU A 295 25.30 -17.75 -13.60
N ASN A 296 25.90 -18.85 -14.03
CA ASN A 296 27.04 -18.81 -14.92
C ASN A 296 26.73 -18.14 -16.26
N GLY A 297 25.52 -18.31 -16.79
CA GLY A 297 25.06 -17.59 -17.97
C GLY A 297 24.92 -16.09 -17.75
N ILE A 298 24.37 -15.70 -16.60
CA ILE A 298 24.23 -14.29 -16.19
C ILE A 298 25.62 -13.65 -16.01
N PHE A 299 26.56 -14.33 -15.35
CA PHE A 299 27.93 -13.84 -15.20
C PHE A 299 28.61 -13.61 -16.55
N LYS A 300 28.57 -14.57 -17.45
CA LYS A 300 29.14 -14.43 -18.79
C LYS A 300 28.57 -13.22 -19.53
N PHE A 301 27.24 -13.02 -19.46
CA PHE A 301 26.61 -11.86 -20.08
C PHE A 301 27.03 -10.55 -19.41
N PHE A 302 27.04 -10.51 -18.07
CA PHE A 302 27.41 -9.33 -17.28
C PHE A 302 28.86 -8.93 -17.59
N ASP A 303 29.78 -9.87 -17.53
CA ASP A 303 31.21 -9.65 -17.76
C ASP A 303 31.47 -9.09 -19.17
N ALA A 304 30.81 -9.67 -20.17
CA ALA A 304 31.01 -9.29 -21.56
C ALA A 304 30.36 -7.96 -21.96
N LYS A 305 29.19 -7.60 -21.36
CA LYS A 305 28.37 -6.51 -21.86
C LYS A 305 28.16 -5.35 -20.89
N VAL A 306 28.23 -5.59 -19.59
CA VAL A 306 27.85 -4.63 -18.57
C VAL A 306 29.06 -4.12 -17.78
N TYR A 307 29.91 -5.02 -17.31
CA TYR A 307 31.04 -4.68 -16.45
C TYR A 307 32.00 -3.69 -17.08
N GLN A 308 32.22 -3.76 -18.38
CA GLN A 308 33.13 -2.84 -19.10
C GLN A 308 32.71 -1.37 -18.97
N ASN A 309 31.40 -1.12 -18.77
CA ASN A 309 30.83 0.22 -18.66
C ASN A 309 30.59 0.67 -17.20
N THR A 310 30.73 -0.23 -16.21
CA THR A 310 30.34 0.03 -14.81
C THR A 310 31.47 -0.16 -13.80
N ARG A 311 32.72 -0.24 -14.20
CA ARG A 311 33.93 -0.58 -13.42
C ARG A 311 34.18 0.29 -12.16
N GLN A 312 33.21 0.39 -11.24
CA GLN A 312 33.37 1.10 -9.96
C GLN A 312 33.95 0.20 -8.86
N PHE A 313 33.70 -1.13 -8.95
CA PHE A 313 34.15 -2.13 -7.98
C PHE A 313 34.78 -3.32 -8.70
N PRO A 314 35.55 -4.19 -7.98
CA PRO A 314 36.06 -5.43 -8.53
C PRO A 314 34.95 -6.35 -9.05
N LEU A 315 35.25 -7.21 -10.02
CA LEU A 315 34.29 -8.11 -10.67
C LEU A 315 33.62 -9.06 -9.67
N GLU A 316 34.37 -9.55 -8.70
CA GLU A 316 33.91 -10.45 -7.64
C GLU A 316 32.81 -9.82 -6.78
N HIS A 317 32.88 -8.50 -6.55
CA HIS A 317 31.84 -7.77 -5.85
C HIS A 317 30.50 -7.86 -6.59
N TYR A 318 30.51 -7.62 -7.90
CA TYR A 318 29.29 -7.69 -8.72
C TYR A 318 28.73 -9.12 -8.81
N HIS A 319 29.59 -10.13 -8.95
CA HIS A 319 29.18 -11.53 -8.92
C HIS A 319 28.54 -11.89 -7.57
N GLY A 320 29.10 -11.39 -6.46
CA GLY A 320 28.53 -11.54 -5.12
C GLY A 320 27.14 -10.93 -5.00
N VAL A 321 26.96 -9.69 -5.49
CA VAL A 321 25.65 -9.00 -5.52
C VAL A 321 24.63 -9.75 -6.37
N ILE A 322 25.02 -10.14 -7.60
CA ILE A 322 24.13 -10.90 -8.50
C ILE A 322 23.69 -12.22 -7.85
N THR A 323 24.64 -12.96 -7.26
CA THR A 323 24.34 -14.22 -6.58
C THR A 323 23.39 -14.02 -5.40
N SER A 324 23.65 -13.00 -4.58
CA SER A 324 22.80 -12.67 -3.45
C SER A 324 21.39 -12.32 -3.86
N GLU A 325 21.21 -11.44 -4.84
CA GLU A 325 19.90 -11.02 -5.32
C GLU A 325 19.14 -12.16 -6.02
N PHE A 326 19.86 -13.01 -6.77
CA PHE A 326 19.27 -14.19 -7.40
C PHE A 326 18.78 -15.21 -6.36
N ASN A 327 19.56 -15.46 -5.32
CA ASN A 327 19.16 -16.33 -4.22
C ASN A 327 17.96 -15.76 -3.45
N LYS A 328 17.96 -14.49 -3.09
CA LYS A 328 16.81 -13.81 -2.45
C LYS A 328 15.54 -13.96 -3.29
N PHE A 329 15.66 -13.82 -4.61
CA PHE A 329 14.54 -14.01 -5.53
C PHE A 329 14.00 -15.44 -5.49
N LEU A 330 14.88 -16.46 -5.57
CA LEU A 330 14.48 -17.86 -5.49
C LEU A 330 13.88 -18.21 -4.12
N ASP A 331 14.49 -17.73 -3.04
CA ASP A 331 13.99 -17.97 -1.68
C ASP A 331 12.61 -17.33 -1.47
N ALA A 332 12.39 -16.14 -2.02
CA ALA A 332 11.11 -15.46 -1.95
C ALA A 332 9.98 -16.20 -2.68
N LEU A 333 10.30 -17.01 -3.69
CA LEU A 333 9.38 -17.79 -4.51
C LEU A 333 9.41 -19.30 -4.22
N SER A 334 10.13 -19.70 -3.20
CA SER A 334 10.23 -21.11 -2.77
C SER A 334 9.00 -21.55 -1.99
N PHE A 335 8.62 -22.81 -2.10
CA PHE A 335 7.59 -23.41 -1.24
C PHE A 335 8.02 -23.52 0.23
N SER A 336 9.30 -23.44 0.54
CA SER A 336 9.77 -23.29 1.93
C SER A 336 9.48 -21.91 2.51
N ASN A 337 9.22 -20.91 1.66
CA ASN A 337 8.78 -19.59 2.09
C ASN A 337 7.28 -19.61 2.41
N TYR A 338 6.98 -19.54 3.70
CA TYR A 338 5.59 -19.55 4.20
C TYR A 338 4.70 -18.50 3.52
N HIS A 339 5.19 -17.28 3.36
CA HIS A 339 4.39 -16.18 2.78
C HIS A 339 4.08 -16.41 1.29
N PHE A 340 5.02 -17.00 0.55
CA PHE A 340 4.78 -17.38 -0.83
C PHE A 340 3.74 -18.49 -0.92
N LEU A 341 3.92 -19.54 -0.11
CA LEU A 341 3.01 -20.71 -0.09
C LEU A 341 1.58 -20.27 0.24
N ILE A 342 1.39 -19.49 1.31
CA ILE A 342 0.07 -18.98 1.70
C ILE A 342 -0.54 -18.10 0.62
N SER A 343 0.25 -17.23 -0.01
CA SER A 343 -0.23 -16.39 -1.11
C SER A 343 -0.70 -17.23 -2.30
N PHE A 344 0.11 -18.19 -2.72
CA PHE A 344 -0.19 -19.11 -3.82
C PHE A 344 -1.47 -19.91 -3.56
N LEU A 345 -1.56 -20.55 -2.41
CA LEU A 345 -2.76 -21.31 -2.02
C LEU A 345 -3.99 -20.40 -1.91
N SER A 346 -3.84 -19.21 -1.38
CA SER A 346 -4.94 -18.24 -1.28
C SER A 346 -5.52 -17.87 -2.64
N VAL A 347 -4.68 -17.66 -3.64
CA VAL A 347 -5.13 -17.39 -5.03
C VAL A 347 -5.92 -18.57 -5.58
N LEU A 348 -5.39 -19.78 -5.45
CA LEU A 348 -6.06 -20.99 -5.95
C LEU A 348 -7.39 -21.26 -5.24
N ILE A 349 -7.44 -21.11 -3.93
CA ILE A 349 -8.68 -21.30 -3.14
C ILE A 349 -9.70 -20.21 -3.49
N ALA A 350 -9.29 -18.94 -3.64
CA ALA A 350 -10.19 -17.87 -4.05
C ALA A 350 -10.83 -18.17 -5.42
N ILE A 351 -10.04 -18.64 -6.38
CA ILE A 351 -10.55 -19.04 -7.70
C ILE A 351 -11.47 -20.25 -7.59
N LEU A 352 -11.12 -21.25 -6.78
CA LEU A 352 -11.94 -22.43 -6.54
C LEU A 352 -13.33 -22.04 -5.97
N ILE A 353 -13.39 -21.14 -5.00
CA ILE A 353 -14.64 -20.64 -4.42
C ILE A 353 -15.54 -20.04 -5.52
N PHE A 354 -14.99 -19.22 -6.42
CA PHE A 354 -15.74 -18.66 -7.54
C PHE A 354 -16.23 -19.75 -8.52
N VAL A 355 -15.39 -20.74 -8.82
CA VAL A 355 -15.74 -21.86 -9.74
C VAL A 355 -16.85 -22.70 -9.13
N LEU A 356 -16.78 -23.05 -7.83
CA LEU A 356 -17.80 -23.81 -7.14
C LEU A 356 -19.14 -23.05 -7.09
N TYR A 357 -19.09 -21.73 -6.87
CA TYR A 357 -20.27 -20.87 -6.94
C TYR A 357 -20.87 -20.82 -8.34
N GLN A 358 -20.05 -20.71 -9.38
CA GLN A 358 -20.50 -20.72 -10.78
C GLN A 358 -21.21 -22.05 -11.10
N LYS A 359 -20.67 -23.19 -10.62
CA LYS A 359 -21.23 -24.53 -10.84
C LYS A 359 -22.44 -24.86 -9.97
N ASN A 360 -22.98 -23.91 -9.19
CA ASN A 360 -24.07 -24.10 -8.22
C ASN A 360 -23.78 -25.18 -7.14
N LYS A 361 -22.48 -25.45 -6.85
CA LYS A 361 -22.07 -26.32 -5.76
C LYS A 361 -22.12 -25.62 -4.41
N ILE A 362 -22.11 -24.30 -4.42
CA ILE A 362 -22.28 -23.42 -3.26
C ILE A 362 -23.38 -22.42 -3.61
N ASP A 363 -24.37 -22.24 -2.75
CA ASP A 363 -25.38 -21.20 -2.86
C ASP A 363 -24.79 -19.84 -2.43
N PHE A 364 -25.55 -18.76 -2.64
CA PHE A 364 -25.09 -17.41 -2.35
C PHE A 364 -24.89 -17.16 -0.84
N THR A 365 -25.70 -17.76 0.00
CA THR A 365 -25.60 -17.63 1.46
C THR A 365 -24.33 -18.28 1.98
N ASN A 366 -24.04 -19.50 1.53
CA ASN A 366 -22.81 -20.21 1.87
C ASN A 366 -21.58 -19.53 1.24
N PHE A 367 -21.68 -19.01 0.01
CA PHE A 367 -20.60 -18.21 -0.58
C PHE A 367 -20.22 -17.03 0.32
N LYS A 368 -21.20 -16.27 0.84
CA LYS A 368 -20.93 -15.12 1.75
C LYS A 368 -20.22 -15.56 3.04
N LYS A 369 -20.67 -16.69 3.63
CA LYS A 369 -20.04 -17.23 4.85
C LYS A 369 -18.61 -17.69 4.59
N ILE A 370 -18.40 -18.46 3.51
CA ILE A 370 -17.08 -18.94 3.10
C ILE A 370 -16.16 -17.75 2.78
N ALA A 371 -16.67 -16.75 2.05
CA ALA A 371 -15.90 -15.55 1.72
C ALA A 371 -15.46 -14.79 2.97
N LEU A 372 -16.34 -14.62 3.96
CA LEU A 372 -16.00 -13.95 5.22
C LEU A 372 -14.88 -14.68 5.97
N VAL A 373 -15.04 -15.99 6.18
CA VAL A 373 -14.04 -16.80 6.88
C VAL A 373 -12.72 -16.82 6.10
N PHE A 374 -12.79 -17.04 4.79
CA PHE A 374 -11.61 -17.10 3.95
C PHE A 374 -10.84 -15.75 3.92
N VAL A 375 -11.53 -14.63 3.75
CA VAL A 375 -10.89 -13.30 3.74
C VAL A 375 -10.20 -13.03 5.07
N PHE A 376 -10.86 -13.33 6.20
CA PHE A 376 -10.27 -13.17 7.51
C PHE A 376 -9.02 -14.03 7.67
N LEU A 377 -9.12 -15.34 7.41
CA LEU A 377 -8.00 -16.27 7.53
C LEU A 377 -6.85 -15.90 6.58
N ASN A 378 -7.15 -15.59 5.32
CA ASN A 378 -6.14 -15.19 4.34
C ASN A 378 -5.34 -13.97 4.81
N LEU A 379 -6.02 -12.92 5.29
CA LEU A 379 -5.37 -11.71 5.76
C LEU A 379 -4.57 -11.95 7.05
N VAL A 380 -5.10 -12.71 8.01
CA VAL A 380 -4.40 -13.03 9.25
C VAL A 380 -3.17 -13.90 9.00
N LEU A 381 -3.28 -14.95 8.19
CA LEU A 381 -2.17 -15.87 7.89
C LEU A 381 -1.05 -15.17 7.11
N ILE A 382 -1.39 -14.29 6.17
CA ILE A 382 -0.39 -13.51 5.43
C ILE A 382 0.43 -12.61 6.36
N TRP A 383 -0.18 -12.12 7.45
CA TRP A 383 0.47 -11.20 8.37
C TRP A 383 1.20 -11.88 9.52
N GLN A 384 1.02 -13.18 9.67
CA GLN A 384 1.73 -13.95 10.69
C GLN A 384 3.25 -13.83 10.47
N GLY A 385 3.98 -13.46 11.51
CA GLY A 385 5.43 -13.30 11.46
C GLY A 385 5.94 -11.98 10.82
N TYR A 386 5.03 -11.07 10.43
CA TYR A 386 5.43 -9.77 9.89
C TYR A 386 6.02 -8.83 10.96
N TYR A 387 5.46 -8.83 12.14
CA TYR A 387 5.99 -8.09 13.28
C TYR A 387 6.83 -9.00 14.15
N GLU A 388 8.12 -8.70 14.27
CA GLU A 388 8.97 -9.29 15.30
C GLU A 388 8.73 -8.53 16.61
N PHE A 389 8.29 -9.24 17.64
CA PHE A 389 8.20 -8.68 18.98
C PHE A 389 9.59 -8.67 19.62
N ILE A 390 10.10 -7.49 19.91
CA ILE A 390 11.36 -7.32 20.60
C ILE A 390 11.10 -7.43 22.09
N SER A 391 11.94 -8.20 22.80
CA SER A 391 11.84 -8.30 24.26
C SER A 391 12.07 -6.92 24.91
N GLN A 392 11.31 -6.61 25.96
CA GLN A 392 11.45 -5.34 26.68
C GLN A 392 12.90 -5.10 27.15
N SER A 393 13.63 -6.16 27.48
CA SER A 393 15.05 -6.06 27.88
C SER A 393 15.94 -5.49 26.77
N LYS A 394 15.66 -5.79 25.49
CA LYS A 394 16.39 -5.18 24.36
C LYS A 394 16.12 -3.69 24.22
N ILE A 395 14.98 -3.21 24.68
CA ILE A 395 14.61 -1.79 24.62
C ILE A 395 15.15 -1.03 25.85
N THR A 396 15.22 -1.70 27.01
CA THR A 396 15.64 -1.06 28.28
C THR A 396 17.14 -1.14 28.52
N ASN A 397 17.82 -2.12 27.95
CA ASN A 397 19.27 -2.25 28.04
C ASN A 397 19.93 -1.33 27.01
N TYR A 398 20.46 -0.22 27.46
CA TYR A 398 21.15 0.74 26.60
C TYR A 398 22.51 0.16 26.11
N PRO A 399 22.85 0.32 24.82
CA PRO A 399 24.22 0.08 24.36
C PRO A 399 25.26 0.88 25.16
N ASN A 400 26.46 0.36 25.28
CA ASN A 400 27.55 1.03 26.03
C ASN A 400 27.73 2.49 25.57
N THR A 401 27.56 2.79 24.28
CA THR A 401 27.66 4.16 23.74
C THR A 401 26.57 5.07 24.30
N VAL A 402 25.31 4.58 24.41
CA VAL A 402 24.20 5.37 24.97
C VAL A 402 24.40 5.56 26.48
N SER A 403 24.86 4.52 27.16
CA SER A 403 25.22 4.59 28.59
C SER A 403 26.37 5.59 28.84
N PHE A 404 27.40 5.57 27.98
CA PHE A 404 28.49 6.54 28.02
C PHE A 404 27.96 7.98 27.83
N ILE A 405 27.16 8.23 26.80
CA ILE A 405 26.59 9.55 26.52
C ILE A 405 25.74 10.02 27.70
N LYS A 406 24.85 9.18 28.23
CA LYS A 406 24.01 9.53 29.38
C LYS A 406 24.80 9.84 30.66
N ASN A 407 25.88 9.11 30.88
CA ASN A 407 26.70 9.31 32.06
C ASN A 407 27.57 10.57 31.99
N HIS A 408 28.05 10.94 30.79
CA HIS A 408 28.91 12.11 30.59
C HIS A 408 28.15 13.39 30.31
N TYR A 409 26.90 13.29 29.78
CA TYR A 409 26.05 14.41 29.40
C TYR A 409 24.63 14.21 29.95
N PRO A 410 24.46 14.07 31.28
CA PRO A 410 23.26 13.47 31.85
C PRO A 410 21.98 14.27 31.69
N GLN A 411 22.00 15.55 31.36
CA GLN A 411 20.76 16.34 31.30
C GLN A 411 20.77 17.54 30.35
N ASP A 412 21.75 17.66 29.49
CA ASP A 412 21.82 18.82 28.61
C ASP A 412 21.17 18.54 27.24
N TYR A 413 19.87 18.84 27.14
CA TYR A 413 19.09 18.72 25.89
C TYR A 413 19.56 19.62 24.74
N ARG A 414 20.61 20.43 24.95
CA ARG A 414 21.19 21.31 23.94
C ARG A 414 22.06 20.59 22.94
N TYR A 415 22.52 19.38 23.23
CA TYR A 415 23.40 18.62 22.36
C TYR A 415 22.60 17.61 21.53
N ARG A 416 22.77 17.69 20.20
CA ARG A 416 22.32 16.67 19.28
C ARG A 416 23.55 15.91 18.80
N PHE A 417 23.57 14.60 18.98
CA PHE A 417 24.62 13.75 18.48
C PHE A 417 24.27 13.36 17.06
N PHE A 418 25.09 13.81 16.09
CA PHE A 418 25.03 13.33 14.73
C PHE A 418 26.04 12.21 14.56
N ARG A 419 25.57 11.04 14.15
CA ARG A 419 26.47 9.99 13.69
C ARG A 419 26.80 10.26 12.24
N PHE A 420 28.06 10.56 11.95
CA PHE A 420 28.56 10.64 10.58
C PHE A 420 28.99 9.24 10.15
N TYR A 421 28.38 8.70 9.10
CA TYR A 421 28.80 7.51 8.42
C TYR A 421 29.43 7.93 7.09
N PRO A 422 30.75 7.81 6.92
CA PRO A 422 31.31 7.89 5.59
C PRO A 422 30.73 6.72 4.76
N PRO A 423 30.38 6.95 3.49
CA PRO A 423 29.73 5.94 2.66
C PRO A 423 30.52 4.63 2.52
N GLU A 424 31.82 4.69 2.68
CA GLU A 424 32.75 3.57 2.50
C GLU A 424 32.89 2.67 3.73
N SER A 425 32.42 3.09 4.90
CA SER A 425 32.61 2.38 6.17
C SER A 425 31.54 1.37 6.54
N TYR A 426 30.50 1.21 5.71
CA TYR A 426 29.40 0.29 6.03
C TYR A 426 29.79 -1.19 6.06
N GLN A 427 30.93 -1.57 5.50
CA GLN A 427 31.37 -2.96 5.41
C GLN A 427 32.60 -3.31 6.25
N GLU A 428 33.44 -2.35 6.63
CA GLU A 428 34.71 -2.64 7.32
C GLU A 428 34.59 -2.72 8.85
N PHE A 429 33.62 -2.08 9.45
CA PHE A 429 33.44 -2.11 10.91
C PHE A 429 32.26 -3.01 11.31
N GLY A 430 32.35 -4.30 11.07
CA GLY A 430 31.36 -5.33 11.44
C GLY A 430 30.81 -5.32 12.87
N VAL A 431 30.66 -4.17 13.50
CA VAL A 431 30.32 -3.99 14.91
C VAL A 431 28.91 -3.45 15.13
N PHE A 432 28.23 -2.90 14.11
CA PHE A 432 26.90 -2.35 14.31
C PHE A 432 25.97 -2.70 13.16
N ASP A 433 25.13 -3.68 13.37
CA ASP A 433 23.91 -3.85 12.58
C ASP A 433 23.07 -2.57 12.74
N VAL A 434 22.74 -1.93 11.62
CA VAL A 434 21.90 -0.71 11.60
C VAL A 434 20.56 -0.95 12.30
N LYS A 435 20.10 -2.19 12.40
CA LYS A 435 18.95 -2.61 13.20
C LYS A 435 19.09 -2.22 14.67
N ASP A 436 20.29 -2.31 15.25
CA ASP A 436 20.47 -2.05 16.68
C ASP A 436 20.26 -0.58 17.08
N TRP A 437 20.32 0.36 16.14
CA TRP A 437 20.16 1.80 16.40
C TRP A 437 18.79 2.36 16.08
N THR A 438 18.06 1.75 15.16
CA THR A 438 16.67 2.13 14.89
C THR A 438 15.75 1.76 16.05
N ASP A 439 16.16 0.80 16.88
CA ASP A 439 15.41 0.33 18.03
C ASP A 439 15.60 1.20 19.28
N TYR A 440 16.63 2.07 19.30
CA TYR A 440 16.89 2.96 20.43
C TYR A 440 16.41 4.38 20.12
N LYS A 441 15.21 4.70 20.55
CA LYS A 441 14.73 6.08 20.61
C LYS A 441 15.54 6.82 21.67
N LEU A 442 16.47 7.63 21.26
CA LEU A 442 17.01 8.70 22.13
C LEU A 442 15.86 9.69 22.34
N LYS A 443 15.25 9.66 23.52
CA LYS A 443 14.34 10.71 23.98
C LYS A 443 15.11 11.98 24.25
#